data_90afd0350107125554dc4608a97a8c98
#
_entry.id   90afd0350107125554dc4608a97a8c98
#
_cell.length_a   1.000
_cell.length_b   1.000
_cell.length_c   1.000
_cell.angle_alpha   90.00
_cell.angle_beta   90.00
_cell.angle_gamma   90.00
#
_symmetry.space_group_name_H-M   'P 1'
#
loop_
_entity.id
_entity.type
_entity.pdbx_description
1 polymer ?
#
loop_
_entity_poly.entity_id
_entity_poly.type
_entity_poly.pdbx_seq_one_letter_code
_entity_poly.pdbx_strand_id
1 'polypeptide(L)'
;MCSSDLGLLTDGGGAIAPLTLAYETYGQLNQNKSNAILLCHALTGDQYAAGVHPVTGKTGWWDAMVGPGKPFDTERYFIICSNVVGGCMGSTGPASINPRSNRPYGLDFPVVTIRDMVRAQLMLIDYLGIDTLFCVAGGSMGGMQVLQWAASYPQRVFSAMPIATAAKHSAQNIAFHEVGRQAVMADPDWRSGRYLEQGVRPEKGLAVARMSAHITYLSEAALQRKFGRKLQDRSAPTFSFDADFQIENYLRYQGLAFVERFDANSYLFVTRACDYFDLAEIGRAHV
;
A
#
# COMPACT_ATOMS: atom_id res chain seq x y z
N MET A 1 -14.56 -0.94 -10.34
CA MET A 1 -13.97 0.42 -10.31
C MET A 1 -15.08 1.39 -9.99
N CYS A 2 -14.86 2.27 -9.03
CA CYS A 2 -15.70 3.44 -8.77
C CYS A 2 -14.96 4.66 -9.36
N SER A 3 -15.60 5.43 -10.24
CA SER A 3 -15.08 6.68 -10.77
C SER A 3 -16.04 7.79 -10.38
N SER A 4 -15.51 8.88 -9.86
CA SER A 4 -16.27 10.06 -9.48
C SER A 4 -15.70 11.26 -10.23
N ASP A 5 -16.57 12.00 -10.92
CA ASP A 5 -16.23 13.32 -11.49
C ASP A 5 -15.97 14.35 -10.36
N LEU A 6 -16.39 14.02 -9.14
CA LEU A 6 -16.04 14.77 -7.93
C LEU A 6 -14.55 14.51 -7.62
N GLY A 7 -13.77 15.57 -7.68
CA GLY A 7 -12.35 15.51 -7.38
C GLY A 7 -12.08 15.32 -5.88
N LEU A 8 -10.91 14.75 -5.56
CA LEU A 8 -10.38 14.73 -4.20
C LEU A 8 -9.46 15.94 -4.00
N LEU A 9 -9.78 16.79 -3.03
CA LEU A 9 -8.85 17.82 -2.54
C LEU A 9 -7.90 17.17 -1.53
N THR A 10 -6.59 17.26 -1.78
CA THR A 10 -5.58 16.69 -0.90
C THR A 10 -5.19 17.65 0.22
N ASP A 11 -4.66 17.10 1.31
CA ASP A 11 -4.15 17.90 2.44
C ASP A 11 -3.03 18.86 2.02
N GLY A 12 -2.27 18.51 1.00
CA GLY A 12 -1.23 19.36 0.40
C GLY A 12 -1.76 20.49 -0.49
N GLY A 13 -3.08 20.66 -0.60
CA GLY A 13 -3.73 21.71 -1.41
C GLY A 13 -3.86 21.38 -2.91
N GLY A 14 -3.45 20.18 -3.32
CA GLY A 14 -3.66 19.69 -4.69
C GLY A 14 -5.06 19.13 -4.91
N ALA A 15 -5.42 18.90 -6.19
CA ALA A 15 -6.69 18.27 -6.56
C ALA A 15 -6.44 17.09 -7.51
N ILE A 16 -7.14 15.99 -7.30
CA ILE A 16 -7.16 14.81 -8.16
C ILE A 16 -8.56 14.71 -8.75
N ALA A 17 -8.69 14.99 -10.05
CA ALA A 17 -9.96 14.90 -10.77
C ALA A 17 -9.69 14.47 -12.22
N PRO A 18 -10.40 13.45 -12.75
CA PRO A 18 -11.31 12.58 -12.03
C PRO A 18 -10.59 11.67 -11.04
N LEU A 19 -11.29 11.28 -9.97
CA LEU A 19 -10.80 10.26 -9.03
C LEU A 19 -11.35 8.89 -9.43
N THR A 20 -10.47 7.93 -9.61
CA THR A 20 -10.83 6.51 -9.81
C THR A 20 -10.29 5.69 -8.66
N LEU A 21 -11.13 4.83 -8.07
CA LEU A 21 -10.72 3.82 -7.10
C LEU A 21 -10.98 2.42 -7.65
N ALA A 22 -9.94 1.62 -7.73
CA ALA A 22 -10.06 0.19 -7.98
C ALA A 22 -10.38 -0.50 -6.66
N TYR A 23 -11.34 -1.41 -6.68
CA TYR A 23 -11.72 -2.19 -5.50
C TYR A 23 -12.21 -3.58 -5.89
N GLU A 24 -12.11 -4.50 -4.94
CA GLU A 24 -12.71 -5.83 -5.00
C GLU A 24 -13.67 -6.02 -3.84
N THR A 25 -14.65 -6.91 -4.04
CA THR A 25 -15.62 -7.26 -3.02
C THR A 25 -15.78 -8.77 -2.93
N TYR A 26 -16.04 -9.26 -1.72
CA TYR A 26 -16.25 -10.69 -1.44
C TYR A 26 -17.48 -10.83 -0.56
N GLY A 27 -18.30 -11.87 -0.83
CA GLY A 27 -19.57 -12.08 -0.14
C GLY A 27 -20.69 -11.17 -0.64
N GLN A 28 -21.75 -11.03 0.14
CA GLN A 28 -22.94 -10.27 -0.24
C GLN A 28 -23.34 -9.24 0.83
N LEU A 29 -23.65 -8.03 0.38
CA LEU A 29 -24.20 -6.98 1.23
C LEU A 29 -25.65 -7.35 1.60
N ASN A 30 -25.95 -7.38 2.91
CA ASN A 30 -27.29 -7.67 3.38
C ASN A 30 -28.24 -6.48 3.13
N GLN A 31 -29.56 -6.73 3.26
CA GLN A 31 -30.59 -5.71 2.97
C GLN A 31 -30.43 -4.44 3.82
N ASN A 32 -30.01 -4.60 5.07
CA ASN A 32 -29.80 -3.48 6.01
C ASN A 32 -28.42 -2.84 5.87
N LYS A 33 -27.57 -3.34 4.97
CA LYS A 33 -26.19 -2.88 4.73
C LYS A 33 -25.33 -2.84 6.01
N SER A 34 -25.59 -3.71 6.97
CA SER A 34 -24.98 -3.72 8.29
C SER A 34 -23.82 -4.70 8.46
N ASN A 35 -23.49 -5.47 7.42
CA ASN A 35 -22.46 -6.51 7.43
C ASN A 35 -21.20 -6.16 6.61
N ALA A 36 -21.01 -4.89 6.28
CA ALA A 36 -19.88 -4.46 5.45
C ALA A 36 -18.59 -4.31 6.27
N ILE A 37 -17.50 -4.92 5.79
CA ILE A 37 -16.16 -4.80 6.35
C ILE A 37 -15.24 -4.20 5.30
N LEU A 38 -14.54 -3.11 5.66
CA LEU A 38 -13.51 -2.52 4.82
C LEU A 38 -12.13 -3.05 5.23
N LEU A 39 -11.43 -3.67 4.30
CA LEU A 39 -10.04 -4.07 4.44
C LEU A 39 -9.11 -3.01 3.85
N CYS A 40 -8.17 -2.54 4.65
CA CYS A 40 -7.16 -1.58 4.26
C CYS A 40 -5.83 -2.30 4.06
N HIS A 41 -5.32 -2.33 2.83
CA HIS A 41 -4.06 -3.02 2.52
C HIS A 41 -2.82 -2.27 3.02
N ALA A 42 -1.74 -2.99 3.24
CA ALA A 42 -0.43 -2.43 3.58
C ALA A 42 0.22 -1.75 2.35
N LEU A 43 1.33 -1.03 2.56
CA LEU A 43 2.05 -0.23 1.55
C LEU A 43 2.18 -0.93 0.19
N THR A 44 2.52 -2.20 0.20
CA THR A 44 2.77 -3.00 -1.01
C THR A 44 1.63 -3.93 -1.39
N GLY A 45 0.47 -3.79 -0.73
CA GLY A 45 -0.76 -4.51 -1.08
C GLY A 45 -1.56 -3.80 -2.18
N ASP A 46 -2.72 -4.36 -2.44
CA ASP A 46 -3.69 -3.88 -3.41
C ASP A 46 -5.10 -4.37 -3.03
N GLN A 47 -6.08 -4.21 -3.90
CA GLN A 47 -7.46 -4.61 -3.66
C GLN A 47 -7.69 -6.13 -3.66
N TYR A 48 -6.75 -6.93 -4.16
CA TYR A 48 -6.93 -8.38 -4.30
C TYR A 48 -6.57 -9.11 -3.00
N ALA A 49 -7.45 -9.02 -2.00
CA ALA A 49 -7.22 -9.62 -0.69
C ALA A 49 -7.32 -11.15 -0.70
N ALA A 50 -8.21 -11.73 -1.53
CA ALA A 50 -8.42 -13.18 -1.61
C ALA A 50 -8.60 -13.65 -3.06
N GLY A 51 -8.55 -14.97 -3.27
CA GLY A 51 -8.62 -15.57 -4.60
C GLY A 51 -7.32 -15.43 -5.39
N VAL A 52 -7.38 -15.64 -6.69
CA VAL A 52 -6.22 -15.55 -7.57
C VAL A 52 -6.06 -14.10 -8.05
N HIS A 53 -4.91 -13.52 -7.79
CA HIS A 53 -4.58 -12.17 -8.23
C HIS A 53 -4.42 -12.12 -9.76
N PRO A 54 -5.20 -11.31 -10.50
CA PRO A 54 -5.27 -11.38 -11.96
C PRO A 54 -3.98 -10.98 -12.68
N VAL A 55 -3.13 -10.14 -12.05
CA VAL A 55 -1.86 -9.69 -12.66
C VAL A 55 -0.72 -10.65 -12.35
N THR A 56 -0.64 -11.16 -11.11
CA THR A 56 0.50 -11.97 -10.67
C THR A 56 0.25 -13.48 -10.73
N GLY A 57 -1.00 -13.91 -10.85
CA GLY A 57 -1.40 -15.32 -10.77
C GLY A 57 -1.21 -15.95 -9.38
N LYS A 58 -0.75 -15.16 -8.40
CA LYS A 58 -0.54 -15.62 -7.02
C LYS A 58 -1.82 -15.49 -6.21
N THR A 59 -1.87 -16.18 -5.08
CA THR A 59 -2.97 -16.04 -4.12
C THR A 59 -3.01 -14.62 -3.53
N GLY A 60 -4.21 -14.09 -3.31
CA GLY A 60 -4.43 -12.80 -2.67
C GLY A 60 -3.71 -12.68 -1.33
N TRP A 61 -3.34 -11.45 -0.97
CA TRP A 61 -2.44 -11.20 0.18
C TRP A 61 -3.02 -11.60 1.55
N TRP A 62 -4.33 -11.74 1.66
CA TRP A 62 -5.02 -12.19 2.89
C TRP A 62 -5.99 -13.35 2.66
N ASP A 63 -5.78 -14.14 1.63
CA ASP A 63 -6.63 -15.29 1.31
C ASP A 63 -6.82 -16.26 2.49
N ALA A 64 -5.82 -16.41 3.34
CA ALA A 64 -5.93 -17.20 4.56
C ALA A 64 -7.02 -16.68 5.53
N MET A 65 -7.38 -15.40 5.44
CA MET A 65 -8.32 -14.74 6.36
C MET A 65 -9.69 -14.48 5.73
N VAL A 66 -9.77 -14.37 4.40
CA VAL A 66 -11.00 -13.98 3.67
C VAL A 66 -11.53 -15.16 2.88
N GLY A 67 -12.79 -15.51 3.10
CA GLY A 67 -13.46 -16.60 2.38
C GLY A 67 -14.52 -17.31 3.24
N PRO A 68 -15.25 -18.28 2.68
CA PRO A 68 -16.24 -19.06 3.41
C PRO A 68 -15.63 -19.76 4.62
N GLY A 69 -16.22 -19.59 5.81
CA GLY A 69 -15.76 -20.19 7.06
C GLY A 69 -14.42 -19.66 7.59
N LYS A 70 -13.81 -18.66 6.97
CA LYS A 70 -12.58 -18.00 7.43
C LYS A 70 -12.90 -16.85 8.39
N PRO A 71 -11.90 -16.23 9.09
CA PRO A 71 -12.16 -15.13 10.03
C PRO A 71 -12.97 -13.98 9.45
N PHE A 72 -12.71 -13.57 8.22
CA PHE A 72 -13.58 -12.67 7.44
C PHE A 72 -14.47 -13.54 6.53
N ASP A 73 -15.49 -14.12 7.16
CA ASP A 73 -16.38 -15.10 6.53
C ASP A 73 -17.29 -14.44 5.49
N THR A 74 -17.08 -14.77 4.23
CA THR A 74 -17.82 -14.21 3.10
C THR A 74 -19.25 -14.74 2.96
N GLU A 75 -19.65 -15.77 3.73
CA GLU A 75 -21.05 -16.18 3.85
C GLU A 75 -21.85 -15.27 4.77
N ARG A 76 -21.17 -14.53 5.66
CA ARG A 76 -21.77 -13.65 6.68
C ARG A 76 -21.54 -12.17 6.40
N TYR A 77 -20.38 -11.82 5.87
CA TYR A 77 -19.93 -10.44 5.70
C TYR A 77 -19.71 -10.10 4.24
N PHE A 78 -19.97 -8.84 3.94
CA PHE A 78 -19.58 -8.21 2.68
C PHE A 78 -18.24 -7.50 2.86
N ILE A 79 -17.21 -8.07 2.29
CA ILE A 79 -15.84 -7.59 2.42
C ILE A 79 -15.53 -6.68 1.25
N ILE A 80 -14.97 -5.50 1.51
CA ILE A 80 -14.55 -4.51 0.54
C ILE A 80 -13.05 -4.28 0.73
N CYS A 81 -12.27 -4.31 -0.34
CA CYS A 81 -10.87 -3.90 -0.32
C CYS A 81 -10.61 -2.98 -1.51
N SER A 82 -10.15 -1.76 -1.26
CA SER A 82 -9.79 -0.80 -2.32
C SER A 82 -8.29 -0.61 -2.42
N ASN A 83 -7.79 -0.42 -3.64
CA ASN A 83 -6.45 0.10 -3.84
C ASN A 83 -6.41 1.58 -3.43
N VAL A 84 -5.39 1.98 -2.68
CA VAL A 84 -5.27 3.37 -2.21
C VAL A 84 -5.03 4.36 -3.35
N VAL A 85 -5.51 5.58 -3.20
CA VAL A 85 -5.12 6.70 -4.07
C VAL A 85 -3.62 6.95 -3.93
N GLY A 86 -2.94 7.15 -5.06
CA GLY A 86 -1.47 7.19 -5.11
C GLY A 86 -0.83 5.82 -5.30
N GLY A 87 -1.62 4.73 -5.26
CA GLY A 87 -1.19 3.37 -5.59
C GLY A 87 -1.05 3.13 -7.09
N CYS A 88 -0.75 1.87 -7.46
CA CYS A 88 -0.45 1.49 -8.85
C CYS A 88 -1.28 0.30 -9.38
N MET A 89 -2.37 -0.08 -8.68
CA MET A 89 -3.20 -1.22 -9.08
C MET A 89 -4.62 -0.79 -9.48
N GLY A 90 -4.71 0.29 -10.29
CA GLY A 90 -5.95 0.75 -10.92
C GLY A 90 -6.62 1.94 -10.25
N SER A 91 -6.26 2.32 -9.02
CA SER A 91 -6.65 3.62 -8.46
C SER A 91 -5.80 4.75 -9.05
N THR A 92 -6.35 5.97 -9.06
CA THR A 92 -5.61 7.14 -9.55
C THR A 92 -4.34 7.33 -8.75
N GLY A 93 -3.21 7.38 -9.44
CA GLY A 93 -1.88 7.48 -8.87
C GLY A 93 -0.89 8.12 -9.86
N PRO A 94 0.41 8.17 -9.53
CA PRO A 94 1.43 8.81 -10.37
C PRO A 94 1.53 8.26 -11.80
N ALA A 95 1.21 6.98 -12.00
CA ALA A 95 1.20 6.36 -13.32
C ALA A 95 -0.07 6.65 -14.15
N SER A 96 -1.11 7.22 -13.53
CA SER A 96 -2.35 7.58 -14.22
C SER A 96 -2.13 8.76 -15.16
N ILE A 97 -2.92 8.83 -16.24
CA ILE A 97 -2.88 9.94 -17.18
C ILE A 97 -3.48 11.19 -16.52
N ASN A 98 -2.71 12.26 -16.50
CA ASN A 98 -3.17 13.57 -16.07
C ASN A 98 -4.03 14.18 -17.19
N PRO A 99 -5.32 14.46 -16.96
CA PRO A 99 -6.22 14.96 -17.99
C PRO A 99 -5.83 16.35 -18.54
N ARG A 100 -5.03 17.12 -17.79
CA ARG A 100 -4.56 18.45 -18.23
C ARG A 100 -3.40 18.37 -19.21
N SER A 101 -2.50 17.41 -19.05
CA SER A 101 -1.30 17.26 -19.87
C SER A 101 -1.37 16.12 -20.89
N ASN A 102 -2.35 15.22 -20.74
CA ASN A 102 -2.47 13.96 -21.47
C ASN A 102 -1.21 13.07 -21.38
N ARG A 103 -0.49 13.15 -20.26
CA ARG A 103 0.70 12.37 -19.94
C ARG A 103 0.55 11.75 -18.54
N PRO A 104 1.33 10.73 -18.18
CA PRO A 104 1.38 10.28 -16.79
C PRO A 104 1.64 11.44 -15.83
N TYR A 105 1.00 11.44 -14.68
CA TYR A 105 1.24 12.48 -13.67
C TYR A 105 2.72 12.53 -13.27
N GLY A 106 3.37 11.38 -13.08
CA GLY A 106 4.74 11.34 -12.58
C GLY A 106 4.85 12.07 -11.24
N LEU A 107 5.79 13.00 -11.12
CA LEU A 107 5.96 13.85 -9.93
C LEU A 107 4.97 15.02 -9.85
N ASP A 108 4.20 15.30 -10.90
CA ASP A 108 3.12 16.29 -10.84
C ASP A 108 1.86 15.74 -10.12
N PHE A 109 1.87 14.46 -9.73
CA PHE A 109 0.82 13.90 -8.90
C PHE A 109 0.79 14.61 -7.55
N PRO A 110 -0.38 15.04 -7.04
CA PRO A 110 -0.45 15.68 -5.74
C PRO A 110 0.03 14.75 -4.62
N VAL A 111 0.80 15.29 -3.68
CA VAL A 111 1.17 14.53 -2.49
C VAL A 111 -0.09 14.19 -1.71
N VAL A 112 -0.31 12.90 -1.48
CA VAL A 112 -1.44 12.37 -0.72
C VAL A 112 -1.00 11.98 0.68
N THR A 113 -1.93 12.02 1.62
CA THR A 113 -1.78 11.58 3.01
C THR A 113 -2.62 10.34 3.29
N ILE A 114 -2.42 9.72 4.45
CA ILE A 114 -3.32 8.65 4.92
C ILE A 114 -4.76 9.16 5.06
N ARG A 115 -4.94 10.43 5.45
CA ARG A 115 -6.27 11.05 5.54
C ARG A 115 -6.92 11.20 4.16
N ASP A 116 -6.16 11.53 3.12
CA ASP A 116 -6.65 11.58 1.75
C ASP A 116 -7.07 10.20 1.23
N MET A 117 -6.29 9.16 1.56
CA MET A 117 -6.66 7.77 1.24
C MET A 117 -7.99 7.38 1.88
N VAL A 118 -8.20 7.74 3.15
CA VAL A 118 -9.44 7.47 3.90
C VAL A 118 -10.61 8.29 3.35
N ARG A 119 -10.42 9.57 2.95
CA ARG A 119 -11.46 10.36 2.26
C ARG A 119 -11.88 9.70 0.95
N ALA A 120 -10.94 9.20 0.18
CA ALA A 120 -11.24 8.48 -1.07
C ALA A 120 -12.02 7.19 -0.78
N GLN A 121 -11.64 6.44 0.26
CA GLN A 121 -12.40 5.27 0.71
C GLN A 121 -13.80 5.64 1.18
N LEU A 122 -13.97 6.75 1.89
CA LEU A 122 -15.30 7.23 2.29
C LEU A 122 -16.19 7.47 1.07
N MET A 123 -15.68 8.10 0.00
CA MET A 123 -16.43 8.29 -1.24
C MET A 123 -16.87 6.94 -1.85
N LEU A 124 -16.04 5.91 -1.78
CA LEU A 124 -16.40 4.55 -2.21
C LEU A 124 -17.51 3.96 -1.33
N ILE A 125 -17.43 4.10 -0.02
CA ILE A 125 -18.43 3.58 0.93
C ILE A 125 -19.77 4.29 0.73
N ASP A 126 -19.76 5.60 0.49
CA ASP A 126 -20.96 6.39 0.15
C ASP A 126 -21.56 5.97 -1.21
N TYR A 127 -20.71 5.72 -2.23
CA TYR A 127 -21.13 5.20 -3.53
C TYR A 127 -21.84 3.83 -3.41
N LEU A 128 -21.37 2.95 -2.51
CA LEU A 128 -22.00 1.66 -2.21
C LEU A 128 -23.27 1.82 -1.35
N GLY A 129 -23.55 3.03 -0.88
CA GLY A 129 -24.70 3.37 -0.04
C GLY A 129 -24.63 2.72 1.35
N ILE A 130 -23.44 2.61 1.92
CA ILE A 130 -23.20 2.02 3.24
C ILE A 130 -23.02 3.14 4.24
N ASP A 131 -23.94 3.25 5.20
CA ASP A 131 -23.90 4.32 6.22
C ASP A 131 -22.89 4.03 7.31
N THR A 132 -22.77 2.77 7.74
CA THR A 132 -21.87 2.36 8.82
C THR A 132 -21.20 1.05 8.48
N LEU A 133 -19.85 1.03 8.56
CA LEU A 133 -19.06 -0.17 8.41
C LEU A 133 -19.15 -1.00 9.70
N PHE A 134 -19.41 -2.30 9.56
CA PHE A 134 -19.34 -3.24 10.70
C PHE A 134 -17.93 -3.30 11.28
N CYS A 135 -16.92 -3.29 10.39
CA CYS A 135 -15.53 -3.26 10.80
C CYS A 135 -14.66 -2.58 9.75
N VAL A 136 -13.64 -1.86 10.20
CA VAL A 136 -12.50 -1.46 9.37
C VAL A 136 -11.26 -2.19 9.89
N ALA A 137 -10.58 -2.97 9.05
CA ALA A 137 -9.44 -3.77 9.46
C ALA A 137 -8.25 -3.59 8.51
N GLY A 138 -7.04 -3.58 9.04
CA GLY A 138 -5.84 -3.45 8.22
C GLY A 138 -4.54 -3.52 9.00
N GLY A 139 -3.48 -3.94 8.31
CA GLY A 139 -2.14 -4.08 8.87
C GLY A 139 -1.17 -2.99 8.39
N SER A 140 -0.19 -2.62 9.22
CA SER A 140 0.86 -1.67 8.86
C SER A 140 0.26 -0.33 8.39
N MET A 141 0.56 0.15 7.17
CA MET A 141 -0.08 1.32 6.56
C MET A 141 -1.62 1.17 6.51
N GLY A 142 -2.14 -0.05 6.30
CA GLY A 142 -3.57 -0.32 6.41
C GLY A 142 -4.11 -0.05 7.81
N GLY A 143 -3.33 -0.34 8.85
CA GLY A 143 -3.67 -0.01 10.22
C GLY A 143 -3.65 1.49 10.49
N MET A 144 -2.79 2.29 9.84
CA MET A 144 -2.86 3.76 9.89
C MET A 144 -4.17 4.27 9.28
N GLN A 145 -4.63 3.68 8.17
CA GLN A 145 -5.93 3.99 7.58
C GLN A 145 -7.08 3.65 8.55
N VAL A 146 -7.01 2.49 9.24
CA VAL A 146 -7.99 2.11 10.27
C VAL A 146 -8.05 3.13 11.40
N LEU A 147 -6.90 3.55 11.92
CA LEU A 147 -6.82 4.60 12.96
C LEU A 147 -7.37 5.93 12.47
N GLN A 148 -7.08 6.29 11.20
CA GLN A 148 -7.62 7.50 10.59
C GLN A 148 -9.15 7.44 10.42
N TRP A 149 -9.71 6.29 10.02
CA TRP A 149 -11.15 6.06 9.97
C TRP A 149 -11.80 6.28 11.34
N ALA A 150 -11.25 5.65 12.38
CA ALA A 150 -11.77 5.76 13.74
C ALA A 150 -11.70 7.19 14.30
N ALA A 151 -10.64 7.94 13.93
CA ALA A 151 -10.46 9.32 14.39
C ALA A 151 -11.33 10.32 13.62
N SER A 152 -11.47 10.17 12.28
CA SER A 152 -12.16 11.14 11.45
C SER A 152 -13.65 10.86 11.28
N TYR A 153 -14.05 9.59 11.34
CA TYR A 153 -15.42 9.15 11.07
C TYR A 153 -15.92 8.14 12.09
N PRO A 154 -15.83 8.43 13.42
CA PRO A 154 -16.19 7.46 14.46
C PRO A 154 -17.65 6.98 14.37
N GLN A 155 -18.56 7.83 13.87
CA GLN A 155 -19.97 7.47 13.66
C GLN A 155 -20.21 6.55 12.45
N ARG A 156 -19.21 6.40 11.58
CA ARG A 156 -19.28 5.56 10.36
C ARG A 156 -18.65 4.18 10.56
N VAL A 157 -18.13 3.86 11.76
CA VAL A 157 -17.39 2.63 12.06
C VAL A 157 -17.89 2.03 13.37
N PHE A 158 -18.47 0.82 13.31
CA PHE A 158 -18.88 0.10 14.52
C PHE A 158 -17.66 -0.50 15.26
N SER A 159 -16.70 -1.07 14.53
CA SER A 159 -15.48 -1.61 15.12
C SER A 159 -14.26 -1.34 14.25
N ALA A 160 -13.08 -1.17 14.87
CA ALA A 160 -11.83 -0.88 14.22
C ALA A 160 -10.75 -1.88 14.66
N MET A 161 -10.04 -2.46 13.71
CA MET A 161 -9.01 -3.48 13.95
C MET A 161 -7.67 -3.06 13.34
N PRO A 162 -6.91 -2.14 13.98
CA PRO A 162 -5.56 -1.78 13.55
C PRO A 162 -4.58 -2.88 13.97
N ILE A 163 -3.82 -3.43 13.02
CA ILE A 163 -2.93 -4.58 13.24
C ILE A 163 -1.49 -4.16 12.94
N ALA A 164 -0.56 -4.44 13.88
CA ALA A 164 0.88 -4.21 13.70
C ALA A 164 1.19 -2.85 13.04
N THR A 165 0.65 -1.78 13.60
CA THR A 165 0.72 -0.41 13.09
C THR A 165 1.25 0.56 14.14
N ALA A 166 1.41 1.81 13.77
CA ALA A 166 1.83 2.88 14.66
C ALA A 166 0.95 4.13 14.48
N ALA A 167 0.78 4.89 15.57
CA ALA A 167 0.07 6.18 15.52
C ALA A 167 0.88 7.28 14.79
N LYS A 168 2.16 7.07 14.63
CA LYS A 168 3.10 7.87 13.81
C LYS A 168 4.38 7.09 13.54
N HIS A 169 5.08 7.43 12.47
CA HIS A 169 6.40 6.86 12.20
C HIS A 169 7.46 7.41 13.15
N SER A 170 8.36 6.53 13.59
CA SER A 170 9.58 6.92 14.28
C SER A 170 10.60 7.47 13.29
N ALA A 171 11.62 8.16 13.80
CA ALA A 171 12.75 8.62 12.98
C ALA A 171 13.42 7.47 12.21
N GLN A 172 13.48 6.27 12.80
CA GLN A 172 14.04 5.09 12.14
C GLN A 172 13.18 4.64 10.94
N ASN A 173 11.84 4.63 11.06
CA ASN A 173 10.95 4.30 9.94
C ASN A 173 11.13 5.31 8.79
N ILE A 174 11.14 6.62 9.12
CA ILE A 174 11.36 7.69 8.14
C ILE A 174 12.71 7.54 7.46
N ALA A 175 13.77 7.20 8.22
CA ALA A 175 15.11 6.99 7.67
C ALA A 175 15.17 5.82 6.68
N PHE A 176 14.55 4.68 6.99
CA PHE A 176 14.48 3.55 6.05
C PHE A 176 13.68 3.88 4.79
N HIS A 177 12.58 4.63 4.91
CA HIS A 177 11.84 5.12 3.76
C HIS A 177 12.68 6.07 2.91
N GLU A 178 13.44 6.97 3.53
CA GLU A 178 14.31 7.88 2.80
C GLU A 178 15.41 7.15 2.03
N VAL A 179 16.05 6.14 2.64
CA VAL A 179 17.01 5.27 1.93
C VAL A 179 16.38 4.64 0.69
N GLY A 180 15.16 4.12 0.83
CA GLY A 180 14.43 3.55 -0.30
C GLY A 180 14.09 4.57 -1.38
N ARG A 181 13.64 5.77 -1.00
CA ARG A 181 13.37 6.86 -1.97
C ARG A 181 14.63 7.30 -2.69
N GLN A 182 15.73 7.47 -1.97
CA GLN A 182 17.03 7.83 -2.57
C GLN A 182 17.53 6.75 -3.52
N ALA A 183 17.36 5.47 -3.20
CA ALA A 183 17.70 4.37 -4.10
C ALA A 183 16.92 4.45 -5.42
N VAL A 184 15.61 4.74 -5.37
CA VAL A 184 14.79 4.94 -6.57
C VAL A 184 15.25 6.16 -7.37
N MET A 185 15.45 7.30 -6.70
CA MET A 185 15.81 8.56 -7.36
C MET A 185 17.24 8.56 -7.93
N ALA A 186 18.14 7.76 -7.36
CA ALA A 186 19.50 7.58 -7.86
C ALA A 186 19.59 6.62 -9.06
N ASP A 187 18.54 5.86 -9.34
CA ASP A 187 18.51 4.96 -10.52
C ASP A 187 18.49 5.80 -11.79
N PRO A 188 19.44 5.62 -12.74
CA PRO A 188 19.47 6.37 -13.99
C PRO A 188 18.18 6.28 -14.80
N ASP A 189 17.45 5.15 -14.68
CA ASP A 189 16.21 4.93 -15.41
C ASP A 189 14.99 5.54 -14.72
N TRP A 190 15.13 6.15 -13.56
CA TRP A 190 14.06 6.92 -12.94
C TRP A 190 13.70 8.20 -13.71
N ARG A 191 14.68 8.78 -14.44
CA ARG A 191 14.46 9.91 -15.36
C ARG A 191 13.73 11.10 -14.72
N SER A 192 14.08 11.45 -13.49
CA SER A 192 13.39 12.49 -12.71
C SER A 192 11.86 12.27 -12.62
N GLY A 193 11.45 11.02 -12.47
CA GLY A 193 10.05 10.61 -12.36
C GLY A 193 9.29 10.45 -13.68
N ARG A 194 9.97 10.62 -14.84
CA ARG A 194 9.35 10.56 -16.19
C ARG A 194 9.65 9.28 -16.96
N TYR A 195 10.08 8.23 -16.27
CA TYR A 195 10.46 6.95 -16.86
C TYR A 195 9.33 6.30 -17.70
N LEU A 196 8.06 6.48 -17.31
CA LEU A 196 6.91 5.94 -18.05
C LEU A 196 6.80 6.55 -19.46
N GLU A 197 7.09 7.83 -19.62
CA GLU A 197 7.08 8.51 -20.92
C GLU A 197 8.20 8.00 -21.84
N GLN A 198 9.24 7.42 -21.29
CA GLN A 198 10.41 6.93 -22.01
C GLN A 198 10.41 5.40 -22.18
N GLY A 199 9.38 4.71 -21.66
CA GLY A 199 9.24 3.26 -21.75
C GLY A 199 10.32 2.48 -20.98
N VAL A 200 10.96 3.09 -19.95
CA VAL A 200 11.94 2.46 -19.07
C VAL A 200 11.39 2.33 -17.65
N ARG A 201 12.09 1.61 -16.78
CA ARG A 201 11.68 1.44 -15.37
C ARG A 201 12.90 1.47 -14.46
N PRO A 202 12.88 2.19 -13.33
CA PRO A 202 13.98 2.23 -12.36
C PRO A 202 13.99 0.97 -11.49
N GLU A 203 14.22 -0.17 -12.12
CA GLU A 203 14.09 -1.49 -11.51
C GLU A 203 15.13 -1.72 -10.42
N LYS A 204 16.37 -1.26 -10.63
CA LYS A 204 17.46 -1.43 -9.67
C LYS A 204 17.20 -0.66 -8.40
N GLY A 205 16.82 0.62 -8.52
CA GLY A 205 16.50 1.47 -7.38
C GLY A 205 15.30 0.96 -6.59
N LEU A 206 14.24 0.57 -7.28
CA LEU A 206 13.03 0.03 -6.65
C LEU A 206 13.31 -1.32 -5.95
N ALA A 207 14.13 -2.18 -6.56
CA ALA A 207 14.54 -3.44 -5.95
C ALA A 207 15.34 -3.20 -4.66
N VAL A 208 16.30 -2.27 -4.66
CA VAL A 208 17.08 -1.91 -3.45
C VAL A 208 16.18 -1.34 -2.36
N ALA A 209 15.22 -0.48 -2.71
CA ALA A 209 14.22 0.03 -1.76
C ALA A 209 13.45 -1.12 -1.09
N ARG A 210 13.05 -2.13 -1.86
CA ARG A 210 12.37 -3.31 -1.34
C ARG A 210 13.27 -4.18 -0.45
N MET A 211 14.53 -4.39 -0.84
CA MET A 211 15.51 -5.11 -0.04
C MET A 211 15.69 -4.46 1.34
N SER A 212 15.86 -3.14 1.37
CA SER A 212 15.96 -2.37 2.62
C SER A 212 14.73 -2.57 3.53
N ALA A 213 13.53 -2.53 2.98
CA ALA A 213 12.30 -2.77 3.72
C ALA A 213 12.26 -4.19 4.33
N HIS A 214 12.73 -5.22 3.60
CA HIS A 214 12.74 -6.59 4.09
C HIS A 214 13.65 -6.85 5.30
N ILE A 215 14.69 -6.03 5.48
CA ILE A 215 15.55 -6.08 6.67
C ILE A 215 14.74 -5.67 7.92
N THR A 216 13.80 -4.75 7.80
CA THR A 216 13.01 -4.22 8.92
C THR A 216 11.82 -5.10 9.31
N TYR A 217 11.42 -6.08 8.48
CA TYR A 217 10.24 -6.91 8.75
C TYR A 217 10.47 -8.02 9.77
N LEU A 218 11.71 -8.39 10.01
CA LEU A 218 12.09 -9.42 10.97
C LEU A 218 13.04 -8.84 12.01
N SER A 219 12.94 -9.31 13.25
CA SER A 219 13.95 -9.00 14.24
C SER A 219 15.29 -9.64 13.87
N GLU A 220 16.40 -9.08 14.37
CA GLU A 220 17.73 -9.65 14.21
C GLU A 220 17.77 -11.14 14.58
N ALA A 221 17.18 -11.48 15.74
CA ALA A 221 17.09 -12.86 16.20
C ALA A 221 16.30 -13.77 15.22
N ALA A 222 15.26 -13.25 14.58
CA ALA A 222 14.50 -14.02 13.58
C ALA A 222 15.28 -14.19 12.27
N LEU A 223 15.98 -13.15 11.81
CA LEU A 223 16.90 -13.25 10.66
C LEU A 223 18.02 -14.25 10.93
N GLN A 224 18.62 -14.20 12.12
CA GLN A 224 19.68 -15.11 12.52
C GLN A 224 19.18 -16.57 12.58
N ARG A 225 18.00 -16.83 13.12
CA ARG A 225 17.40 -18.18 13.11
C ARG A 225 17.10 -18.70 11.72
N LYS A 226 16.58 -17.84 10.85
CA LYS A 226 16.14 -18.23 9.49
C LYS A 226 17.32 -18.46 8.56
N PHE A 227 18.27 -17.55 8.53
CA PHE A 227 19.36 -17.53 7.56
C PHE A 227 20.73 -17.79 8.20
N GLY A 228 21.02 -17.16 9.34
CA GLY A 228 22.35 -17.20 9.96
C GLY A 228 23.43 -16.78 8.96
N ARG A 229 24.51 -17.54 8.90
CA ARG A 229 25.58 -17.42 7.90
C ARG A 229 25.55 -18.58 6.89
N LYS A 230 24.38 -19.14 6.61
CA LYS A 230 24.22 -20.25 5.67
C LYS A 230 24.59 -19.81 4.27
N LEU A 231 25.46 -20.58 3.64
CA LEU A 231 25.84 -20.39 2.24
C LEU A 231 24.72 -20.91 1.33
N GLN A 232 24.66 -20.32 0.13
CA GLN A 232 23.77 -20.71 -0.95
C GLN A 232 24.37 -21.93 -1.67
N ASP A 233 23.70 -23.07 -1.66
CA ASP A 233 24.04 -24.31 -2.39
C ASP A 233 25.54 -24.54 -2.67
N ARG A 234 26.41 -24.23 -1.71
CA ARG A 234 27.86 -24.31 -1.81
C ARG A 234 28.52 -24.55 -0.45
N SER A 235 29.72 -25.09 -0.47
CA SER A 235 30.47 -25.44 0.76
C SER A 235 31.46 -24.34 1.21
N ALA A 236 31.78 -23.37 0.34
CA ALA A 236 32.72 -22.29 0.65
C ALA A 236 32.29 -20.98 -0.08
N PRO A 237 32.70 -19.82 0.45
CA PRO A 237 32.52 -18.53 -0.24
C PRO A 237 33.28 -18.49 -1.57
N THR A 238 32.71 -17.76 -2.55
CA THR A 238 33.31 -17.59 -3.88
C THR A 238 34.34 -16.47 -3.94
N PHE A 239 34.37 -15.58 -2.92
CA PHE A 239 35.16 -14.35 -2.91
C PHE A 239 34.86 -13.44 -4.11
N SER A 240 33.60 -13.46 -4.58
CA SER A 240 33.08 -12.59 -5.65
C SER A 240 31.96 -11.71 -5.11
N PHE A 241 31.32 -10.92 -6.02
CA PHE A 241 30.12 -10.12 -5.69
C PHE A 241 28.79 -10.87 -5.98
N ASP A 242 28.86 -12.17 -6.24
CA ASP A 242 27.68 -13.02 -6.32
C ASP A 242 27.07 -13.27 -4.92
N ALA A 243 25.83 -13.76 -4.88
CA ALA A 243 25.20 -14.10 -3.62
C ALA A 243 25.82 -15.37 -3.02
N ASP A 244 26.69 -15.21 -2.04
CA ASP A 244 27.27 -16.34 -1.29
C ASP A 244 26.32 -16.82 -0.19
N PHE A 245 25.64 -15.90 0.49
CA PHE A 245 24.77 -16.21 1.61
C PHE A 245 23.29 -16.29 1.20
N GLN A 246 22.52 -17.15 1.87
CA GLN A 246 21.09 -17.32 1.62
C GLN A 246 20.31 -16.01 1.81
N ILE A 247 20.70 -15.18 2.78
CA ILE A 247 20.06 -13.87 3.00
C ILE A 247 20.20 -12.93 1.79
N GLU A 248 21.36 -12.95 1.13
CA GLU A 248 21.60 -12.10 -0.07
C GLU A 248 20.67 -12.50 -1.21
N ASN A 249 20.58 -13.81 -1.49
CA ASN A 249 19.67 -14.32 -2.51
C ASN A 249 18.20 -14.04 -2.17
N TYR A 250 17.81 -14.21 -0.90
CA TYR A 250 16.48 -13.86 -0.43
C TYR A 250 16.13 -12.38 -0.70
N LEU A 251 17.03 -11.46 -0.35
CA LEU A 251 16.81 -10.02 -0.57
C LEU A 251 16.71 -9.69 -2.06
N ARG A 252 17.61 -10.23 -2.88
CA ARG A 252 17.58 -10.06 -4.35
C ARG A 252 16.26 -10.57 -4.94
N TYR A 253 15.82 -11.76 -4.55
CA TYR A 253 14.52 -12.30 -4.98
C TYR A 253 13.35 -11.41 -4.59
N GLN A 254 13.32 -10.91 -3.36
CA GLN A 254 12.25 -10.02 -2.90
C GLN A 254 12.24 -8.68 -3.67
N GLY A 255 13.41 -8.16 -3.99
CA GLY A 255 13.55 -6.96 -4.82
C GLY A 255 12.97 -7.18 -6.21
N LEU A 256 13.41 -8.22 -6.91
CA LEU A 256 12.95 -8.54 -8.26
C LEU A 256 11.44 -8.80 -8.33
N ALA A 257 10.91 -9.62 -7.42
CA ALA A 257 9.47 -9.92 -7.37
C ALA A 257 8.61 -8.67 -7.10
N PHE A 258 9.16 -7.67 -6.43
CA PHE A 258 8.47 -6.41 -6.19
C PHE A 258 8.40 -5.52 -7.43
N VAL A 259 9.48 -5.43 -8.16
CA VAL A 259 9.58 -4.63 -9.40
C VAL A 259 8.56 -5.06 -10.45
N GLU A 260 8.23 -6.35 -10.53
CA GLU A 260 7.25 -6.88 -11.48
C GLU A 260 5.86 -6.24 -11.35
N ARG A 261 5.47 -5.78 -10.16
CA ARG A 261 4.10 -5.37 -9.85
C ARG A 261 3.95 -4.00 -9.21
N PHE A 262 5.03 -3.30 -8.86
CA PHE A 262 4.93 -2.03 -8.16
C PHE A 262 5.56 -0.89 -8.96
N ASP A 263 4.95 0.28 -8.85
CA ASP A 263 5.40 1.50 -9.53
C ASP A 263 6.33 2.32 -8.64
N ALA A 264 7.42 2.80 -9.23
CA ALA A 264 8.46 3.50 -8.49
C ALA A 264 8.01 4.87 -7.95
N ASN A 265 7.27 5.66 -8.74
CA ASN A 265 6.73 6.92 -8.23
C ASN A 265 5.67 6.67 -7.16
N SER A 266 4.79 5.69 -7.33
CA SER A 266 3.84 5.29 -6.28
C SER A 266 4.54 4.93 -4.98
N TYR A 267 5.71 4.25 -5.04
CA TYR A 267 6.52 3.99 -3.85
C TYR A 267 6.94 5.29 -3.14
N LEU A 268 7.39 6.31 -3.90
CA LEU A 268 7.78 7.61 -3.33
C LEU A 268 6.60 8.27 -2.61
N PHE A 269 5.43 8.34 -3.26
CA PHE A 269 4.25 9.02 -2.71
C PHE A 269 3.67 8.28 -1.51
N VAL A 270 3.52 6.96 -1.58
CA VAL A 270 2.91 6.17 -0.51
C VAL A 270 3.82 6.11 0.73
N THR A 271 5.14 6.01 0.58
CA THR A 271 6.06 6.11 1.72
C THR A 271 6.03 7.51 2.35
N ARG A 272 5.89 8.57 1.55
CA ARG A 272 5.74 9.92 2.07
C ARG A 272 4.42 10.09 2.84
N ALA A 273 3.32 9.50 2.36
CA ALA A 273 2.05 9.50 3.07
C ALA A 273 2.16 8.85 4.47
N CYS A 274 2.90 7.75 4.58
CA CYS A 274 3.17 7.11 5.87
C CYS A 274 4.02 7.99 6.79
N ASP A 275 5.05 8.68 6.25
CA ASP A 275 5.93 9.54 7.04
C ASP A 275 5.19 10.77 7.60
N TYR A 276 4.20 11.29 6.88
CA TYR A 276 3.37 12.42 7.31
C TYR A 276 2.26 12.03 8.29
N PHE A 277 2.01 10.75 8.49
CA PHE A 277 0.97 10.31 9.40
C PHE A 277 1.38 10.53 10.86
N ASP A 278 0.64 11.42 11.54
CA ASP A 278 0.74 11.65 12.99
C ASP A 278 -0.68 11.79 13.58
N LEU A 279 -1.12 10.79 14.30
CA LEU A 279 -2.46 10.77 14.89
C LEU A 279 -2.64 11.86 15.97
N ALA A 280 -1.56 12.31 16.62
CA ALA A 280 -1.62 13.39 17.61
C ALA A 280 -1.97 14.75 16.98
N GLU A 281 -1.63 14.97 15.71
CA GLU A 281 -2.00 16.19 14.98
C GLU A 281 -3.46 16.18 14.53
N ILE A 282 -4.02 15.01 14.26
CA ILE A 282 -5.44 14.86 13.85
C ILE A 282 -6.38 15.39 14.96
N GLY A 283 -6.06 15.13 16.23
CA GLY A 283 -6.85 15.61 17.37
C GLY A 283 -6.79 17.13 17.60
N ARG A 284 -5.78 17.83 17.06
CA ARG A 284 -5.63 19.28 17.21
C ARG A 284 -6.46 20.08 16.20
N ALA A 285 -6.83 19.49 15.09
CA ALA A 285 -7.64 20.16 14.06
C ALA A 285 -9.15 20.24 14.41
N HIS A 286 -9.58 19.63 15.49
CA HIS A 286 -10.99 19.58 15.93
C HIS A 286 -11.23 20.19 17.32
N VAL A 287 -10.26 20.93 17.87
CA VAL A 287 -10.42 21.69 19.14
C VAL A 287 -10.48 23.18 18.86
#